data_66780b4aa39bd9aa93364df5d625afcf
#
_entry.id   66780b4aa39bd9aa93364df5d625afcf
#
_cell.length_a   1.000
_cell.length_b   1.000
_cell.length_c   1.000
_cell.angle_alpha   90.00
_cell.angle_beta   90.00
_cell.angle_gamma   90.00
#
_symmetry.space_group_name_H-M   'P 1'
#
loop_
_entity.id
_entity.type
_entity.pdbx_description
1 polymer ?
#
loop_
_entity_poly.entity_id
_entity_poly.type
_entity_poly.pdbx_seq_one_letter_code
_entity_poly.pdbx_strand_id
1 'polypeptide(L)'
;MHATLVALWIDMRREEALWTHVGDSRLYMLRHGRVCHVTRDDSVVQRMVDAGYLTPEEAIDHPHKNQLLSAMGTEGPVEPSTLETHMPIEDGDAFLLCSDGWWDLFSKRAIESAFAASDSAGDWLDRMGETIRAAAKPKQDNYTAIAVWVGDPSETTRMSGLWEDDTLGDGAGKAAP
;
A
#
# COMPACT_ATOMS: atom_id res chain seq x y z
N MET A 1 -10.78 -15.53 -17.81
CA MET A 1 -10.92 -15.10 -16.41
C MET A 1 -9.54 -14.60 -15.98
N HIS A 2 -9.47 -13.39 -15.45
CA HIS A 2 -8.19 -12.79 -15.00
C HIS A 2 -8.25 -12.57 -13.50
N ALA A 3 -7.10 -12.63 -12.84
CA ALA A 3 -6.96 -12.39 -11.42
C ALA A 3 -5.64 -11.68 -11.12
N THR A 4 -5.62 -10.88 -10.06
CA THR A 4 -4.40 -10.34 -9.48
C THR A 4 -3.84 -11.28 -8.42
N LEU A 5 -2.57 -11.12 -8.08
CA LEU A 5 -1.89 -11.88 -7.03
C LEU A 5 -1.01 -10.93 -6.24
N VAL A 6 -1.05 -11.04 -4.93
CA VAL A 6 -0.01 -10.51 -4.05
C VAL A 6 0.33 -11.57 -3.03
N ALA A 7 1.61 -11.85 -2.82
CA ALA A 7 2.10 -12.86 -1.92
C ALA A 7 3.24 -12.32 -1.06
N LEU A 8 3.22 -12.64 0.22
CA LEU A 8 4.24 -12.32 1.21
C LEU A 8 4.77 -13.62 1.80
N TRP A 9 6.09 -13.75 1.85
CA TRP A 9 6.81 -14.78 2.56
C TRP A 9 7.64 -14.16 3.68
N ILE A 10 7.60 -14.75 4.88
CA ILE A 10 8.35 -14.29 6.05
C ILE A 10 9.14 -15.46 6.62
N ASP A 11 10.44 -15.27 6.80
CA ASP A 11 11.31 -16.19 7.54
C ASP A 11 11.67 -15.58 8.90
N MET A 12 10.95 -16.01 9.94
CA MET A 12 11.18 -15.56 11.31
C MET A 12 12.52 -16.00 11.90
N ARG A 13 13.21 -16.98 11.29
CA ARG A 13 14.53 -17.41 11.76
C ARG A 13 15.65 -16.53 11.23
N ARG A 14 15.46 -16.01 10.01
CA ARG A 14 16.39 -15.11 9.36
C ARG A 14 16.03 -13.65 9.55
N GLU A 15 14.84 -13.40 10.09
CA GLU A 15 14.27 -12.06 10.22
C GLU A 15 14.21 -11.33 8.87
N GLU A 16 13.68 -12.04 7.87
CA GLU A 16 13.61 -11.57 6.49
C GLU A 16 12.21 -11.76 5.90
N ALA A 17 11.80 -10.84 5.03
CA ALA A 17 10.60 -10.96 4.20
C ALA A 17 10.93 -10.85 2.72
N LEU A 18 10.10 -11.50 1.91
CA LEU A 18 10.10 -11.40 0.46
C LEU A 18 8.65 -11.29 -0.01
N TRP A 19 8.39 -10.51 -1.04
CA TRP A 19 7.06 -10.43 -1.63
C TRP A 19 7.13 -10.36 -3.15
N THR A 20 6.01 -10.73 -3.76
CA THR A 20 5.79 -10.66 -5.20
C THR A 20 4.34 -10.29 -5.47
N HIS A 21 4.07 -9.67 -6.61
CA HIS A 21 2.71 -9.38 -7.06
C HIS A 21 2.59 -9.45 -8.59
N VAL A 22 1.33 -9.56 -9.03
CA VAL A 22 0.89 -9.45 -10.42
C VAL A 22 -0.42 -8.65 -10.41
N GLY A 23 -0.46 -7.55 -11.14
CA GLY A 23 -1.63 -6.67 -11.23
C GLY A 23 -1.56 -5.51 -10.25
N ASP A 24 -2.71 -5.11 -9.70
CA ASP A 24 -2.89 -3.90 -8.88
C ASP A 24 -3.27 -4.18 -7.41
N SER A 25 -3.29 -5.45 -6.99
CA SER A 25 -3.32 -5.77 -5.57
C SER A 25 -2.01 -5.36 -4.92
N ARG A 26 -2.09 -4.65 -3.81
CA ARG A 26 -0.93 -4.01 -3.18
C ARG A 26 -0.50 -4.69 -1.89
N LEU A 27 0.80 -4.63 -1.64
CA LEU A 27 1.40 -4.84 -0.33
C LEU A 27 1.94 -3.50 0.16
N TYR A 28 1.58 -3.15 1.38
CA TYR A 28 2.17 -2.06 2.15
C TYR A 28 3.02 -2.67 3.26
N MET A 29 4.24 -2.16 3.45
CA MET A 29 5.06 -2.44 4.62
C MET A 29 5.12 -1.20 5.49
N LEU A 30 4.83 -1.36 6.77
CA LEU A 30 4.95 -0.31 7.77
C LEU A 30 6.09 -0.64 8.71
N ARG A 31 6.92 0.35 8.99
CA ARG A 31 7.98 0.32 10.01
C ARG A 31 7.87 1.56 10.89
N HIS A 32 7.96 1.39 12.20
CA HIS A 32 7.75 2.46 13.19
C HIS A 32 6.43 3.23 12.97
N GLY A 33 5.38 2.54 12.53
CA GLY A 33 4.07 3.13 12.25
C GLY A 33 3.96 3.92 10.95
N ARG A 34 4.98 3.88 10.08
CA ARG A 34 5.01 4.59 8.80
C ARG A 34 5.09 3.64 7.62
N VAL A 35 4.35 3.94 6.58
CA VAL A 35 4.45 3.22 5.31
C VAL A 35 5.81 3.50 4.68
N CYS A 36 6.71 2.53 4.76
CA CYS A 36 8.06 2.61 4.19
C CYS A 36 8.17 1.95 2.81
N HIS A 37 7.24 1.04 2.46
CA HIS A 37 7.20 0.42 1.14
C HIS A 37 5.75 0.17 0.70
N VAL A 38 5.54 0.31 -0.63
CA VAL A 38 4.28 -0.05 -1.31
C VAL A 38 4.66 -0.69 -2.65
N THR A 39 4.02 -1.81 -2.99
CA THR A 39 4.16 -2.39 -4.33
C THR A 39 3.62 -1.44 -5.39
N ARG A 40 4.15 -1.55 -6.59
CA ARG A 40 3.82 -0.67 -7.72
C ARG A 40 2.92 -1.42 -8.71
N ASP A 41 1.77 -0.86 -9.02
CA ASP A 41 0.76 -1.52 -9.83
C ASP A 41 1.27 -1.87 -11.26
N ASP A 42 0.92 -3.06 -11.72
CA ASP A 42 1.11 -3.47 -13.12
C ASP A 42 -0.05 -2.96 -13.98
N SER A 43 -0.27 -1.64 -14.00
CA SER A 43 -1.36 -0.98 -14.70
C SER A 43 -0.89 -0.03 -15.80
N VAL A 44 -1.77 0.22 -16.78
CA VAL A 44 -1.50 1.19 -17.85
C VAL A 44 -1.23 2.57 -17.27
N VAL A 45 -2.03 2.98 -16.28
CA VAL A 45 -1.93 4.30 -15.66
C VAL A 45 -0.61 4.45 -14.90
N GLN A 46 -0.21 3.42 -14.15
CA GLN A 46 1.08 3.44 -13.45
C GLN A 46 2.24 3.56 -14.45
N ARG A 47 2.18 2.86 -15.58
CA ARG A 47 3.19 2.98 -16.64
C ARG A 47 3.24 4.39 -17.23
N MET A 48 2.10 5.06 -17.36
CA MET A 48 2.04 6.45 -17.83
C MET A 48 2.65 7.43 -16.82
N VAL A 49 2.41 7.21 -15.53
CA VAL A 49 3.08 7.97 -14.45
C VAL A 49 4.58 7.77 -14.50
N ASP A 50 5.05 6.53 -14.67
CA ASP A 50 6.47 6.18 -14.74
C ASP A 50 7.19 6.83 -15.92
N ALA A 51 6.48 6.95 -17.03
CA ALA A 51 7.00 7.59 -18.25
C ALA A 51 6.85 9.13 -18.22
N GLY A 52 6.29 9.70 -17.14
CA GLY A 52 6.09 11.14 -16.99
C GLY A 52 4.95 11.72 -17.85
N TYR A 53 4.05 10.87 -18.36
CA TYR A 53 2.88 11.33 -19.12
C TYR A 53 1.71 11.74 -18.23
N LEU A 54 1.68 11.26 -16.97
CA LEU A 54 0.70 11.62 -15.96
C LEU A 54 1.39 11.92 -14.64
N THR A 55 0.79 12.80 -13.85
CA THR A 55 1.13 12.90 -12.43
C THR A 55 0.41 11.82 -11.63
N PRO A 56 0.88 11.48 -10.41
CA PRO A 56 0.17 10.56 -9.52
C PRO A 56 -1.27 11.00 -9.23
N GLU A 57 -1.53 12.29 -9.13
CA GLU A 57 -2.84 12.88 -8.88
C GLU A 57 -3.79 12.66 -10.06
N GLU A 58 -3.31 12.88 -11.29
CA GLU A 58 -4.08 12.63 -12.51
C GLU A 58 -4.41 11.15 -12.73
N ALA A 59 -3.58 10.28 -12.17
CA ALA A 59 -3.77 8.83 -12.24
C ALA A 59 -4.99 8.33 -11.46
N ILE A 60 -5.34 8.99 -10.34
CA ILE A 60 -6.38 8.56 -9.40
C ILE A 60 -7.74 8.43 -10.09
N ASP A 61 -8.12 9.43 -10.89
CA ASP A 61 -9.43 9.50 -11.56
C ASP A 61 -9.36 9.19 -13.06
N HIS A 62 -8.24 8.61 -13.52
CA HIS A 62 -8.04 8.35 -14.94
C HIS A 62 -9.02 7.26 -15.46
N PRO A 63 -9.62 7.42 -16.66
CA PRO A 63 -10.57 6.45 -17.21
C PRO A 63 -10.04 5.01 -17.34
N HIS A 64 -8.73 4.85 -17.47
CA HIS A 64 -8.05 3.56 -17.61
C HIS A 64 -7.39 3.09 -16.32
N LYS A 65 -7.72 3.64 -15.16
CA LYS A 65 -7.06 3.30 -13.88
C LYS A 65 -7.09 1.81 -13.54
N ASN A 66 -8.16 1.12 -13.94
CA ASN A 66 -8.34 -0.32 -13.71
C ASN A 66 -7.85 -1.20 -14.88
N GLN A 67 -7.15 -0.62 -15.86
CA GLN A 67 -6.61 -1.39 -16.97
C GLN A 67 -5.24 -1.97 -16.63
N LEU A 68 -5.21 -3.29 -16.41
CA LEU A 68 -3.99 -4.00 -16.06
C LEU A 68 -3.13 -4.28 -17.30
N LEU A 69 -1.81 -4.23 -17.12
CA LEU A 69 -0.80 -4.67 -18.09
C LEU A 69 -0.45 -6.15 -17.89
N SER A 70 -0.57 -6.64 -16.65
CA SER A 70 -0.28 -8.01 -16.28
C SER A 70 -1.36 -8.52 -15.32
N ALA A 71 -1.86 -9.72 -15.56
CA ALA A 71 -2.80 -10.42 -14.70
C ALA A 71 -2.63 -11.93 -14.87
N MET A 72 -2.93 -12.71 -13.84
CA MET A 72 -3.00 -14.16 -13.92
C MET A 72 -4.12 -14.56 -14.89
N GLY A 73 -3.83 -15.49 -15.82
CA GLY A 73 -4.79 -15.98 -16.82
C GLY A 73 -4.84 -15.17 -18.12
N THR A 74 -3.93 -14.22 -18.33
CA THR A 74 -3.68 -13.63 -19.65
C THR A 74 -2.97 -14.64 -20.56
N GLU A 75 -3.14 -14.49 -21.88
CA GLU A 75 -2.36 -15.28 -22.85
C GLU A 75 -0.90 -14.81 -22.83
N GLY A 76 0.04 -15.77 -22.75
CA GLY A 76 1.48 -15.51 -22.72
C GLY A 76 2.10 -15.59 -21.32
N PRO A 77 3.43 -15.34 -21.23
CA PRO A 77 4.13 -15.39 -19.96
C PRO A 77 3.69 -14.22 -19.06
N VAL A 78 3.43 -14.53 -17.81
CA VAL A 78 3.21 -13.53 -16.76
C VAL A 78 4.53 -13.33 -16.03
N GLU A 79 5.01 -12.10 -15.97
CA GLU A 79 6.23 -11.73 -15.25
C GLU A 79 5.82 -11.07 -13.91
N PRO A 80 5.96 -11.80 -12.78
CA PRO A 80 5.65 -11.23 -11.48
C PRO A 80 6.67 -10.16 -11.09
N SER A 81 6.20 -9.07 -10.52
CA SER A 81 7.06 -8.08 -9.88
C SER A 81 7.49 -8.58 -8.50
N THR A 82 8.71 -9.11 -8.42
CA THR A 82 9.26 -9.68 -7.19
C THR A 82 10.34 -8.78 -6.64
N LEU A 83 10.40 -8.66 -5.30
CA LEU A 83 11.49 -7.97 -4.63
C LEU A 83 12.83 -8.67 -4.97
N GLU A 84 13.83 -7.90 -5.42
CA GLU A 84 15.10 -8.47 -5.88
C GLU A 84 15.95 -9.04 -4.74
N THR A 85 15.82 -8.45 -3.55
CA THR A 85 16.56 -8.84 -2.35
C THR A 85 15.60 -9.01 -1.17
N HIS A 86 15.92 -9.94 -0.26
CA HIS A 86 15.17 -10.10 0.96
C HIS A 86 15.20 -8.81 1.79
N MET A 87 14.05 -8.43 2.32
CA MET A 87 13.89 -7.28 3.21
C MET A 87 14.10 -7.71 4.65
N PRO A 88 15.10 -7.19 5.36
CA PRO A 88 15.20 -7.41 6.81
C PRO A 88 13.94 -6.90 7.50
N ILE A 89 13.42 -7.70 8.45
CA ILE A 89 12.26 -7.34 9.27
C ILE A 89 12.68 -7.24 10.74
N GLU A 90 11.93 -6.46 11.51
CA GLU A 90 12.12 -6.26 12.94
C GLU A 90 10.77 -6.27 13.67
N ASP A 91 10.82 -6.45 14.99
CA ASP A 91 9.61 -6.37 15.81
C ASP A 91 8.95 -5.00 15.64
N GLY A 92 7.63 -5.04 15.44
CA GLY A 92 6.83 -3.85 15.16
C GLY A 92 6.64 -3.55 13.67
N ASP A 93 7.32 -4.26 12.78
CA ASP A 93 6.97 -4.19 11.36
C ASP A 93 5.58 -4.74 11.11
N ALA A 94 4.87 -4.13 10.17
CA ALA A 94 3.55 -4.63 9.77
C ALA A 94 3.40 -4.65 8.25
N PHE A 95 2.60 -5.58 7.77
CA PHE A 95 2.29 -5.73 6.37
C PHE A 95 0.78 -5.73 6.17
N LEU A 96 0.32 -5.03 5.13
CA LEU A 96 -1.05 -5.04 4.67
C LEU A 96 -1.07 -5.44 3.20
N LEU A 97 -1.68 -6.59 2.90
CA LEU A 97 -1.93 -7.05 1.53
C LEU A 97 -3.39 -6.80 1.24
N CYS A 98 -3.71 -6.14 0.13
CA CYS A 98 -5.11 -5.80 -0.16
C CYS A 98 -5.40 -5.64 -1.64
N SER A 99 -6.68 -5.84 -2.00
CA SER A 99 -7.21 -5.54 -3.32
C SER A 99 -7.46 -4.04 -3.50
N ASP A 100 -7.73 -3.64 -4.75
CA ASP A 100 -8.05 -2.27 -5.15
C ASP A 100 -9.28 -1.70 -4.42
N GLY A 101 -10.35 -2.49 -4.23
CA GLY A 101 -11.52 -2.08 -3.46
C GLY A 101 -11.23 -1.76 -1.99
N TRP A 102 -10.05 -2.14 -1.47
CA TRP A 102 -9.57 -1.74 -0.17
C TRP A 102 -8.73 -0.47 -0.25
N TRP A 103 -7.63 -0.48 -1.02
CA TRP A 103 -6.68 0.61 -1.01
C TRP A 103 -7.16 1.89 -1.71
N ASP A 104 -8.11 1.82 -2.65
CA ASP A 104 -8.66 3.00 -3.36
C ASP A 104 -9.39 3.98 -2.42
N LEU A 105 -9.71 3.54 -1.21
CA LEU A 105 -10.37 4.35 -0.18
C LEU A 105 -9.42 4.97 0.84
N PHE A 106 -8.14 4.60 0.82
CA PHE A 106 -7.20 5.02 1.86
C PHE A 106 -5.97 5.71 1.30
N SER A 107 -5.68 6.90 1.79
CA SER A 107 -4.34 7.47 1.66
C SER A 107 -3.34 6.71 2.56
N LYS A 108 -2.04 6.82 2.27
CA LYS A 108 -0.99 6.27 3.15
C LYS A 108 -1.16 6.75 4.59
N ARG A 109 -1.45 8.05 4.79
CA ARG A 109 -1.69 8.64 6.11
C ARG A 109 -2.89 8.00 6.83
N ALA A 110 -3.96 7.67 6.11
CA ALA A 110 -5.12 6.99 6.71
C ALA A 110 -4.77 5.57 7.18
N ILE A 111 -3.98 4.83 6.38
CA ILE A 111 -3.45 3.50 6.74
C ILE A 111 -2.59 3.60 8.02
N GLU A 112 -1.66 4.55 8.08
CA GLU A 112 -0.78 4.81 9.22
C GLU A 112 -1.57 5.21 10.48
N SER A 113 -2.58 6.07 10.32
CA SER A 113 -3.41 6.50 11.44
C SER A 113 -4.26 5.36 12.01
N ALA A 114 -4.83 4.52 11.14
CA ALA A 114 -5.56 3.33 11.57
C ALA A 114 -4.64 2.35 12.30
N PHE A 115 -3.42 2.11 11.77
CA PHE A 115 -2.41 1.27 12.42
C PHE A 115 -2.02 1.79 13.80
N ALA A 116 -1.72 3.09 13.92
CA ALA A 116 -1.33 3.72 15.19
C ALA A 116 -2.42 3.65 16.27
N ALA A 117 -3.70 3.58 15.86
CA ALA A 117 -4.84 3.47 16.75
C ALA A 117 -5.19 2.02 17.13
N SER A 118 -4.48 1.03 16.59
CA SER A 118 -4.84 -0.38 16.70
C SER A 118 -3.92 -1.13 17.67
N ASP A 119 -4.47 -2.14 18.34
CA ASP A 119 -3.75 -2.96 19.31
C ASP A 119 -3.38 -4.37 18.78
N SER A 120 -3.82 -4.68 17.57
CA SER A 120 -3.51 -5.93 16.87
C SER A 120 -3.73 -5.79 15.36
N ALA A 121 -3.22 -6.74 14.59
CA ALA A 121 -3.49 -6.81 13.15
C ALA A 121 -4.99 -6.95 12.85
N GLY A 122 -5.73 -7.66 13.71
CA GLY A 122 -7.20 -7.80 13.60
C GLY A 122 -7.91 -6.47 13.85
N ASP A 123 -7.58 -5.76 14.92
CA ASP A 123 -8.15 -4.45 15.25
C ASP A 123 -7.84 -3.43 14.13
N TRP A 124 -6.65 -3.48 13.55
CA TRP A 124 -6.28 -2.64 12.42
C TRP A 124 -7.20 -2.87 11.19
N LEU A 125 -7.41 -4.14 10.83
CA LEU A 125 -8.34 -4.47 9.72
C LEU A 125 -9.78 -4.09 10.04
N ASP A 126 -10.24 -4.30 11.28
CA ASP A 126 -11.61 -3.98 11.69
C ASP A 126 -11.88 -2.48 11.57
N ARG A 127 -10.99 -1.61 12.06
CA ARG A 127 -11.09 -0.15 11.95
C ARG A 127 -11.13 0.32 10.50
N MET A 128 -10.24 -0.22 9.66
CA MET A 128 -10.25 0.09 8.23
C MET A 128 -11.54 -0.42 7.57
N GLY A 129 -11.96 -1.65 7.88
CA GLY A 129 -13.20 -2.23 7.38
C GLY A 129 -14.46 -1.46 7.79
N GLU A 130 -14.51 -0.90 8.99
CA GLU A 130 -15.59 0.01 9.42
C GLU A 130 -15.63 1.27 8.57
N THR A 131 -14.48 1.86 8.25
CA THR A 131 -14.38 3.02 7.37
C THR A 131 -14.92 2.70 5.97
N ILE A 132 -14.57 1.54 5.41
CA ILE A 132 -15.10 1.09 4.12
C ILE A 132 -16.62 0.94 4.18
N ARG A 133 -17.14 0.27 5.21
CA ARG A 133 -18.59 0.06 5.38
C ARG A 133 -19.34 1.38 5.55
N ALA A 134 -18.77 2.34 6.27
CA ALA A 134 -19.35 3.67 6.44
C ALA A 134 -19.34 4.50 5.15
N ALA A 135 -18.34 4.33 4.30
CA ALA A 135 -18.19 5.01 3.02
C ALA A 135 -18.92 4.32 1.86
N ALA A 136 -19.57 3.16 2.11
CA ALA A 136 -20.14 2.28 1.08
C ALA A 136 -20.98 3.04 0.04
N LYS A 137 -20.58 2.90 -1.21
CA LYS A 137 -21.26 3.48 -2.38
C LYS A 137 -22.08 2.39 -3.09
N PRO A 138 -23.13 2.75 -3.85
CA PRO A 138 -23.99 1.77 -4.56
C PRO A 138 -23.25 0.86 -5.56
N LYS A 139 -22.00 1.19 -5.91
CA LYS A 139 -21.12 0.44 -6.83
C LYS A 139 -19.75 0.19 -6.18
N GLN A 140 -19.72 -0.08 -4.87
CA GLN A 140 -18.51 -0.47 -4.17
C GLN A 140 -17.97 -1.77 -4.76
N ASP A 141 -16.68 -1.79 -5.11
CA ASP A 141 -16.02 -3.02 -5.54
C ASP A 141 -15.85 -4.01 -4.38
N ASN A 142 -15.65 -5.28 -4.71
CA ASN A 142 -15.30 -6.28 -3.72
C ASN A 142 -13.96 -5.92 -3.10
N TYR A 143 -13.84 -6.06 -1.79
CA TYR A 143 -12.63 -5.72 -1.07
C TYR A 143 -12.17 -6.87 -0.19
N THR A 144 -10.87 -7.08 -0.15
CA THR A 144 -10.25 -8.05 0.75
C THR A 144 -8.90 -7.52 1.23
N ALA A 145 -8.53 -7.89 2.46
CA ALA A 145 -7.21 -7.58 2.98
C ALA A 145 -6.73 -8.65 3.96
N ILE A 146 -5.41 -8.74 4.08
CA ILE A 146 -4.70 -9.55 5.08
C ILE A 146 -3.70 -8.62 5.76
N ALA A 147 -3.71 -8.57 7.09
CA ALA A 147 -2.71 -7.87 7.87
C ALA A 147 -1.81 -8.86 8.62
N VAL A 148 -0.53 -8.56 8.65
CA VAL A 148 0.47 -9.28 9.43
C VAL A 148 1.19 -8.25 10.30
N TRP A 149 1.38 -8.55 11.57
CA TRP A 149 2.17 -7.75 12.51
C TRP A 149 3.28 -8.61 13.08
N VAL A 150 4.53 -8.18 12.92
CA VAL A 150 5.72 -8.91 13.36
C VAL A 150 5.98 -8.58 14.82
N GLY A 151 6.20 -9.62 15.65
CA GLY A 151 6.43 -9.49 17.09
C GLY A 151 5.15 -9.27 17.89
N ASP A 152 5.30 -8.70 19.07
CA ASP A 152 4.18 -8.37 19.98
C ASP A 152 3.71 -6.93 19.75
N PRO A 153 2.47 -6.71 19.33
CA PRO A 153 1.94 -5.36 19.14
C PRO A 153 1.98 -4.49 20.41
N SER A 154 1.92 -5.09 21.60
CA SER A 154 1.98 -4.37 22.88
C SER A 154 3.36 -3.80 23.20
N GLU A 155 4.42 -4.39 22.64
CA GLU A 155 5.79 -3.95 22.78
C GLU A 155 6.27 -3.04 21.64
N THR A 156 5.44 -2.90 20.59
CA THR A 156 5.78 -2.08 19.43
C THR A 156 5.82 -0.60 19.79
N THR A 157 6.97 0.04 19.56
CA THR A 157 7.10 1.50 19.69
C THR A 157 6.31 2.19 18.58
N ARG A 158 5.18 2.78 18.96
CA ARG A 158 4.34 3.56 18.04
C ARG A 158 4.72 5.03 18.20
N MET A 159 5.18 5.66 17.14
CA MET A 159 5.38 7.10 17.14
C MET A 159 4.02 7.79 17.01
N SER A 160 3.29 7.86 18.13
CA SER A 160 2.05 8.64 18.20
C SER A 160 2.39 10.11 18.42
N GLY A 161 2.01 10.95 17.49
CA GLY A 161 1.77 12.37 17.78
C GLY A 161 2.82 13.40 17.41
N LEU A 162 3.75 13.14 16.50
CA LEU A 162 4.59 14.20 15.92
C LEU A 162 4.18 14.46 14.45
N TRP A 163 2.98 14.96 14.30
CA TRP A 163 2.55 15.59 13.04
C TRP A 163 2.84 17.10 13.15
N GLU A 164 4.10 17.49 13.14
CA GLU A 164 4.41 18.87 12.78
C GLU A 164 4.19 18.99 11.27
N ASP A 165 3.36 19.94 10.91
CA ASP A 165 3.10 20.36 9.53
C ASP A 165 4.43 20.75 8.88
N ASP A 166 5.04 19.85 8.12
CA ASP A 166 5.96 20.24 7.07
C ASP A 166 5.14 20.87 5.91
N THR A 167 4.61 22.04 6.16
CA THR A 167 4.29 22.98 5.09
C THR A 167 5.61 23.36 4.46
N LEU A 168 5.95 22.66 3.38
CA LEU A 168 7.04 23.06 2.49
C LEU A 168 6.81 24.52 2.10
N GLY A 169 7.65 25.37 2.65
CA GLY A 169 7.67 26.78 2.33
C GLY A 169 7.88 26.98 0.83
N ASP A 170 6.94 27.67 0.23
CA ASP A 170 7.04 28.28 -1.08
C ASP A 170 8.29 29.17 -1.13
N GLY A 171 9.37 28.61 -1.65
CA GLY A 171 10.58 29.35 -1.98
C GLY A 171 10.39 30.20 -3.22
N ALA A 172 9.58 31.25 -3.13
CA ALA A 172 9.54 32.27 -4.16
C ALA A 172 10.89 33.03 -4.19
N GLY A 173 11.78 32.57 -5.06
CA GLY A 173 12.99 33.30 -5.43
C GLY A 173 12.64 34.63 -6.11
N LYS A 174 12.68 35.71 -5.35
CA LYS A 174 12.72 37.06 -5.92
C LYS A 174 14.07 37.27 -6.61
N ALA A 175 14.03 37.39 -7.94
CA ALA A 175 15.08 38.09 -8.68
C ALA A 175 14.98 39.58 -8.40
N ALA A 176 16.09 40.22 -8.14
CA ALA A 176 16.28 41.68 -8.15
C ALA A 176 17.74 42.01 -8.47
N PRO A 177 18.02 43.25 -8.87
CA PRO A 177 17.89 43.82 -10.20
C PRO A 177 19.22 43.79 -10.97
#